data_dea91ce82a54ab983920c5bbb6529d3f
#
_entry.id   dea91ce82a54ab983920c5bbb6529d3f
#
_cell.length_a   1.000
_cell.length_b   1.000
_cell.length_c   1.000
_cell.angle_alpha   90.00
_cell.angle_beta   90.00
_cell.angle_gamma   90.00
#
_symmetry.space_group_name_H-M   'P 1'
#
loop_
_entity.id
_entity.type
_entity.pdbx_description
1 polymer ?
#
loop_
_entity_poly.entity_id
_entity_poly.type
_entity_poly.pdbx_seq_one_letter_code
_entity_poly.pdbx_strand_id
1 'polypeptide(L)'
;MTQNHQDKVSAFKEHHVRKDFAYDAKVIEKNVNKLMECIKADYHRKWDNRDYNVSYKKGNKYWKVITDNSVHCFVDRITGDVFKAASWNKPAPIPRFNLLINAQDCLSKCDWNGGYLYIR
;
A
#
# COMPACT_ATOMS: atom_id res chain seq x y z
N MET A 1 25.49 4.37 14.64
CA MET A 1 25.66 3.93 14.66
C MET A 1 25.74 3.67 14.15
N THR A 2 25.45 3.97 13.88
CA THR A 2 25.61 3.62 13.73
C THR A 2 25.60 3.56 13.01
N GLN A 3 25.53 3.78 12.79
CA GLN A 3 25.70 3.62 12.45
C GLN A 3 25.40 3.89 11.88
N ASN A 4 25.33 4.41 11.75
CA ASN A 4 25.28 4.51 11.50
C ASN A 4 24.80 4.89 10.89
N HIS A 5 24.32 5.26 10.60
CA HIS A 5 24.11 5.32 10.47
C HIS A 5 23.95 5.28 9.43
N GLN A 6 23.73 5.40 8.93
CA GLN A 6 23.77 5.24 8.16
C GLN A 6 24.07 4.80 7.39
N ASP A 7 24.48 4.83 7.11
CA ASP A 7 24.56 4.00 6.82
C ASP A 7 24.78 3.52 6.97
N LYS A 8 24.97 3.92 7.18
CA LYS A 8 24.68 3.31 7.65
C LYS A 8 23.83 2.88 7.56
N VAL A 9 24.57 3.34 7.16
CA VAL A 9 23.17 3.03 7.23
C VAL A 9 22.84 1.69 6.63
N SER A 10 23.33 1.36 5.48
CA SER A 10 22.89 0.14 4.83
C SER A 10 23.47 -1.12 5.47
N ALA A 11 24.75 -1.15 5.75
CA ALA A 11 25.33 -2.32 6.39
C ALA A 11 24.75 -2.54 7.78
N PHE A 12 24.56 -1.47 8.50
CA PHE A 12 23.93 -1.54 9.80
C PHE A 12 22.52 -2.11 9.70
N LYS A 13 21.80 -1.66 8.72
CA LYS A 13 20.42 -2.07 8.56
C LYS A 13 20.27 -3.49 8.08
N GLU A 14 21.21 -4.00 7.34
CA GLU A 14 21.14 -5.38 6.90
C GLU A 14 21.07 -6.34 8.08
N HIS A 15 21.77 -6.05 9.12
CA HIS A 15 21.75 -6.89 10.29
C HIS A 15 20.39 -6.88 10.97
N HIS A 16 19.74 -5.73 10.96
CA HIS A 16 18.43 -5.60 11.59
C HIS A 16 17.27 -5.97 10.69
N VAL A 17 17.51 -6.01 9.40
CA VAL A 17 16.46 -6.17 8.41
C VAL A 17 15.61 -7.41 8.63
N ARG A 18 16.21 -8.53 8.99
CA ARG A 18 15.44 -9.76 9.15
C ARG A 18 14.39 -9.65 10.23
N LYS A 19 14.75 -9.07 11.35
CA LYS A 19 13.84 -8.91 12.46
C LYS A 19 12.78 -7.87 12.13
N ASP A 20 13.23 -6.74 11.60
CA ASP A 20 12.34 -5.65 11.27
C ASP A 20 11.47 -5.99 10.07
N PHE A 21 11.99 -6.80 9.17
CA PHE A 21 11.26 -7.20 7.97
C PHE A 21 9.96 -7.93 8.31
N ALA A 22 9.99 -8.85 9.25
CA ALA A 22 8.79 -9.57 9.64
C ALA A 22 7.77 -8.65 10.29
N TYR A 23 8.24 -7.72 11.12
CA TYR A 23 7.38 -6.74 11.75
C TYR A 23 6.78 -5.79 10.72
N ASP A 24 7.62 -5.29 9.81
CA ASP A 24 7.19 -4.36 8.77
C ASP A 24 6.16 -5.00 7.85
N ALA A 25 6.35 -6.27 7.53
CA ALA A 25 5.40 -6.99 6.68
C ALA A 25 4.02 -7.02 7.31
N LYS A 26 3.95 -7.21 8.64
CA LYS A 26 2.67 -7.22 9.34
C LYS A 26 2.04 -5.84 9.37
N VAL A 27 2.86 -4.80 9.55
CA VAL A 27 2.35 -3.42 9.54
C VAL A 27 1.80 -3.08 8.16
N ILE A 28 2.50 -3.46 7.11
CA ILE A 28 2.05 -3.21 5.75
C ILE A 28 0.72 -3.91 5.48
N GLU A 29 0.63 -5.18 5.84
CA GLU A 29 -0.61 -5.93 5.65
C GLU A 29 -1.77 -5.31 6.42
N LYS A 30 -1.53 -4.93 7.66
CA LYS A 30 -2.55 -4.26 8.46
C LYS A 30 -3.03 -2.98 7.78
N ASN A 31 -2.10 -2.22 7.23
CA ASN A 31 -2.45 -0.97 6.57
C ASN A 31 -3.10 -1.17 5.21
N VAL A 32 -2.79 -2.27 4.51
CA VAL A 32 -3.53 -2.65 3.32
C VAL A 32 -4.99 -2.90 3.67
N ASN A 33 -5.24 -3.60 4.77
CA ASN A 33 -6.62 -3.84 5.22
C ASN A 33 -7.33 -2.53 5.58
N LYS A 34 -6.62 -1.60 6.22
CA LYS A 34 -7.21 -0.29 6.52
C LYS A 34 -7.51 0.48 5.24
N LEU A 35 -6.64 0.39 4.26
CA LEU A 35 -6.87 1.04 2.98
C LEU A 35 -8.13 0.48 2.31
N MET A 36 -8.31 -0.83 2.34
CA MET A 36 -9.50 -1.45 1.78
C MET A 36 -10.76 -0.97 2.48
N GLU A 37 -10.72 -0.83 3.80
CA GLU A 37 -11.86 -0.31 4.55
C GLU A 37 -12.15 1.13 4.20
N CYS A 38 -11.13 1.95 4.02
CA CYS A 38 -11.31 3.34 3.62
C CYS A 38 -11.91 3.46 2.23
N ILE A 39 -11.47 2.64 1.30
CA ILE A 39 -12.02 2.61 -0.05
C ILE A 39 -13.51 2.26 -0.01
N LYS A 40 -13.84 1.23 0.74
CA LYS A 40 -15.21 0.76 0.84
C LYS A 40 -16.11 1.80 1.51
N ALA A 41 -15.62 2.41 2.57
CA ALA A 41 -16.37 3.43 3.29
C ALA A 41 -16.62 4.65 2.40
N ASP A 42 -15.63 5.04 1.61
CA ASP A 42 -15.77 6.17 0.71
C ASP A 42 -16.81 5.88 -0.39
N TYR A 43 -16.82 4.67 -0.91
CA TYR A 43 -17.81 4.26 -1.89
C TYR A 43 -19.21 4.35 -1.30
N HIS A 44 -19.39 3.83 -0.10
CA HIS A 44 -20.71 3.76 0.53
C HIS A 44 -21.23 5.11 0.99
N ARG A 45 -20.39 6.12 1.09
CA ARG A 45 -20.90 7.48 1.32
C ARG A 45 -21.71 7.99 0.15
N LYS A 46 -21.41 7.50 -1.06
CA LYS A 46 -22.12 7.95 -2.26
C LYS A 46 -23.23 6.99 -2.69
N TRP A 47 -23.03 5.70 -2.46
CA TRP A 47 -23.95 4.68 -2.94
C TRP A 47 -24.25 3.67 -1.84
N ASP A 48 -25.08 4.07 -0.87
CA ASP A 48 -25.37 3.29 0.32
C ASP A 48 -25.86 1.87 0.04
N ASN A 49 -26.69 1.74 -0.99
CA ASN A 49 -27.43 0.51 -1.23
C ASN A 49 -26.77 -0.40 -2.24
N ARG A 50 -25.55 -0.11 -2.63
CA ARG A 50 -24.85 -0.92 -3.63
C ARG A 50 -23.77 -1.74 -3.00
N ASP A 51 -23.64 -2.97 -3.47
CA ASP A 51 -22.51 -3.79 -3.10
C ASP A 51 -21.25 -3.29 -3.80
N TYR A 52 -20.16 -3.29 -3.07
CA TYR A 52 -18.87 -2.92 -3.65
C TYR A 52 -17.82 -3.88 -3.11
N ASN A 53 -17.29 -4.69 -3.99
CA ASN A 53 -16.30 -5.70 -3.60
C ASN A 53 -14.93 -5.09 -3.57
N VAL A 54 -14.30 -5.15 -2.42
CA VAL A 54 -12.90 -4.75 -2.26
C VAL A 54 -12.16 -5.96 -1.71
N SER A 55 -11.17 -6.40 -2.43
CA SER A 55 -10.40 -7.58 -2.03
C SER A 55 -8.94 -7.37 -2.35
N TYR A 56 -8.11 -8.32 -1.94
CA TYR A 56 -6.70 -8.24 -2.28
C TYR A 56 -6.16 -9.63 -2.59
N LYS A 57 -5.08 -9.66 -3.35
CA LYS A 57 -4.33 -10.87 -3.61
C LYS A 57 -2.89 -10.66 -3.21
N LYS A 58 -2.33 -11.66 -2.55
CA LYS A 58 -0.94 -11.62 -2.14
C LYS A 58 -0.08 -12.26 -3.22
N GLY A 59 0.72 -11.45 -3.90
CA GLY A 59 1.69 -11.95 -4.86
C GLY A 59 3.07 -12.07 -4.25
N ASN A 60 4.06 -12.38 -5.06
CA ASN A 60 5.43 -12.50 -4.59
C ASN A 60 6.00 -11.16 -4.13
N LYS A 61 5.71 -10.12 -4.87
CA LYS A 61 6.26 -8.79 -4.60
C LYS A 61 5.22 -7.81 -4.08
N TYR A 62 3.99 -7.93 -4.54
CA TYR A 62 2.96 -6.95 -4.27
C TYR A 62 1.71 -7.54 -3.67
N TRP A 63 1.05 -6.75 -2.82
CA TRP A 63 -0.37 -6.90 -2.57
C TRP A 63 -1.08 -6.21 -3.71
N LYS A 64 -2.03 -6.89 -4.33
CA LYS A 64 -2.86 -6.31 -5.39
C LYS A 64 -4.23 -6.02 -4.78
N VAL A 65 -4.59 -4.74 -4.70
CA VAL A 65 -5.90 -4.34 -4.17
C VAL A 65 -6.88 -4.21 -5.33
N ILE A 66 -7.98 -4.93 -5.25
CA ILE A 66 -8.93 -5.08 -6.35
C ILE A 66 -10.28 -4.53 -5.91
N THR A 67 -10.86 -3.68 -6.72
CA THR A 67 -12.20 -3.12 -6.47
C THR A 67 -13.10 -3.54 -7.62
N ASP A 68 -14.13 -4.33 -7.30
CA ASP A 68 -14.98 -4.97 -8.31
C ASP A 68 -14.10 -5.72 -9.32
N ASN A 69 -14.00 -5.22 -10.55
CA ASN A 69 -13.28 -5.88 -11.63
C ASN A 69 -12.01 -5.14 -12.03
N SER A 70 -11.52 -4.23 -11.20
CA SER A 70 -10.37 -3.40 -11.52
C SER A 70 -9.31 -3.50 -10.46
N VAL A 71 -8.05 -3.29 -10.84
CA VAL A 71 -6.98 -3.17 -9.86
C VAL A 71 -6.94 -1.72 -9.39
N HIS A 72 -7.17 -1.52 -8.10
CA HIS A 72 -7.12 -0.20 -7.50
C HIS A 72 -5.67 0.28 -7.35
N CYS A 73 -4.83 -0.58 -6.77
CA CYS A 73 -3.42 -0.25 -6.58
C CYS A 73 -2.61 -1.51 -6.30
N PHE A 74 -1.29 -1.35 -6.35
CA PHE A 74 -0.34 -2.36 -5.89
C PHE A 74 0.41 -1.80 -4.68
N VAL A 75 0.70 -2.66 -3.70
CA VAL A 75 1.47 -2.27 -2.52
C VAL A 75 2.66 -3.21 -2.40
N ASP A 76 3.87 -2.66 -2.39
CA ASP A 76 5.09 -3.46 -2.23
C ASP A 76 5.08 -4.10 -0.85
N ARG A 77 5.28 -5.41 -0.81
CA ARG A 77 5.18 -6.16 0.44
C ARG A 77 6.36 -5.91 1.38
N ILE A 78 7.44 -5.39 0.86
CA ILE A 78 8.65 -5.14 1.64
C ILE A 78 8.76 -3.68 2.04
N THR A 79 8.55 -2.77 1.09
CA THR A 79 8.75 -1.35 1.35
C THR A 79 7.49 -0.63 1.79
N GLY A 80 6.32 -1.18 1.46
CA GLY A 80 5.05 -0.51 1.71
C GLY A 80 4.67 0.53 0.67
N ASP A 81 5.48 0.70 -0.37
CA ASP A 81 5.18 1.66 -1.43
C ASP A 81 3.87 1.32 -2.12
N VAL A 82 3.06 2.33 -2.35
CA VAL A 82 1.77 2.21 -3.02
C VAL A 82 1.89 2.76 -4.42
N PHE A 83 1.54 1.93 -5.40
CA PHE A 83 1.63 2.28 -6.82
C PHE A 83 0.25 2.26 -7.45
N LYS A 84 0.00 3.23 -8.32
CA LYS A 84 -1.14 3.18 -9.21
C LYS A 84 -0.98 1.97 -10.13
N ALA A 85 -2.07 1.34 -10.52
CA ALA A 85 -2.03 0.26 -11.49
C ALA A 85 -1.84 0.81 -12.90
N ALA A 86 -0.87 0.27 -13.62
CA ALA A 86 -0.73 0.55 -15.05
C ALA A 86 -1.58 -0.44 -15.86
N SER A 87 -1.69 -1.67 -15.36
CA SER A 87 -2.53 -2.69 -15.96
C SER A 87 -2.90 -3.69 -14.88
N TRP A 88 -3.63 -4.75 -15.26
CA TRP A 88 -4.05 -5.78 -14.31
C TRP A 88 -2.88 -6.40 -13.56
N ASN A 89 -1.75 -6.58 -14.21
CA ASN A 89 -0.61 -7.26 -13.60
C ASN A 89 0.61 -6.38 -13.39
N LYS A 90 0.49 -5.07 -13.63
CA LYS A 90 1.68 -4.23 -13.63
C LYS A 90 1.43 -2.90 -12.94
N PRO A 91 2.24 -2.55 -11.94
CA PRO A 91 2.14 -1.22 -11.33
C PRO A 91 2.77 -0.16 -12.22
N ALA A 92 2.27 1.06 -12.10
CA ALA A 92 2.93 2.21 -12.67
C ALA A 92 4.24 2.47 -11.91
N PRO A 93 5.24 3.09 -12.55
CA PRO A 93 6.60 3.06 -12.01
C PRO A 93 6.88 3.89 -10.76
N ILE A 94 6.13 4.94 -10.50
CA ILE A 94 6.46 5.88 -9.42
C ILE A 94 5.54 5.65 -8.23
N PRO A 95 6.07 5.42 -7.01
CA PRO A 95 5.24 5.28 -5.82
C PRO A 95 4.45 6.55 -5.55
N ARG A 96 3.22 6.41 -5.09
CA ARG A 96 2.36 7.54 -4.75
C ARG A 96 2.33 7.80 -3.26
N PHE A 97 2.38 6.73 -2.47
CA PHE A 97 2.28 6.76 -1.02
C PHE A 97 3.10 5.63 -0.44
N ASN A 98 3.20 5.58 0.88
CA ASN A 98 3.86 4.48 1.56
C ASN A 98 3.08 4.08 2.81
N LEU A 99 2.69 2.81 2.88
CA LEU A 99 1.88 2.30 3.98
C LEU A 99 2.70 1.85 5.19
N LEU A 100 4.01 1.89 5.10
CA LEU A 100 4.87 1.56 6.22
C LEU A 100 5.35 2.81 6.96
N ILE A 101 5.86 3.77 6.20
CA ILE A 101 6.50 4.96 6.77
C ILE A 101 5.47 6.05 7.05
N ASN A 102 4.51 6.22 6.16
CA ASN A 102 3.52 7.29 6.31
C ASN A 102 2.16 6.85 5.80
N ALA A 103 1.58 5.87 6.49
CA ALA A 103 0.29 5.32 6.11
C ALA A 103 -0.81 6.37 6.20
N GLN A 104 -0.72 7.26 7.18
CA GLN A 104 -1.77 8.25 7.41
C GLN A 104 -1.96 9.16 6.20
N ASP A 105 -0.89 9.52 5.52
CA ASP A 105 -0.99 10.35 4.32
C ASP A 105 -1.84 9.67 3.26
N CYS A 106 -1.63 8.40 3.04
CA CYS A 106 -2.41 7.61 2.09
C CYS A 106 -3.88 7.46 2.53
N LEU A 107 -4.05 7.07 3.79
CA LEU A 107 -5.38 6.75 4.30
C LEU A 107 -6.28 7.98 4.40
N SER A 108 -5.69 9.15 4.64
CA SER A 108 -6.46 10.39 4.72
C SER A 108 -6.91 10.92 3.36
N LYS A 109 -6.23 10.50 2.28
CA LYS A 109 -6.51 10.99 0.93
C LYS A 109 -7.22 9.98 0.06
N CYS A 110 -7.32 8.76 0.51
CA CYS A 110 -7.88 7.65 -0.24
C CYS A 110 -9.32 7.92 -0.66
N ASP A 111 -9.65 7.54 -1.88
CA ASP A 111 -11.02 7.56 -2.37
C ASP A 111 -11.30 6.29 -3.16
N TRP A 112 -12.58 6.04 -3.43
CA TRP A 112 -13.00 4.78 -4.04
C TRP A 112 -12.59 4.67 -5.50
N ASN A 113 -12.50 5.79 -6.22
CA ASN A 113 -12.21 5.74 -7.65
C ASN A 113 -10.73 5.86 -7.98
N GLY A 114 -9.87 6.00 -6.98
CA GLY A 114 -8.43 6.00 -7.19
C GLY A 114 -7.84 7.31 -7.66
N GLY A 115 -8.61 8.40 -7.63
CA GLY A 115 -8.11 9.69 -8.07
C GLY A 115 -6.90 10.18 -7.31
N TYR A 116 -6.79 9.80 -6.04
CA TYR A 116 -5.66 10.20 -5.20
C TYR A 116 -4.32 9.58 -5.66
N LEU A 117 -4.38 8.57 -6.52
CA LEU A 117 -3.17 7.87 -6.97
C LEU A 117 -2.53 8.51 -8.21
N TYR A 118 -3.17 9.51 -8.79
CA TYR A 118 -2.59 10.21 -9.94
C TYR A 118 -1.59 11.27 -9.47
N ILE A 119 -0.49 11.38 -10.20
CA ILE A 119 0.48 12.43 -9.96
C ILE A 119 -0.04 13.73 -10.56
N ARG A 120 0.07 14.78 -9.78
CA ARG A 120 -0.44 16.08 -10.20
C ARG A 120 0.68 17.07 -10.48
#